data_235c163485eeae4a280541272275566a
#
_entry.id   235c163485eeae4a280541272275566a
#
_cell.length_a   1.000
_cell.length_b   1.000
_cell.length_c   1.000
_cell.angle_alpha   90.00
_cell.angle_beta   90.00
_cell.angle_gamma   90.00
#
_symmetry.space_group_name_H-M   'P 1'
#
loop_
_entity.id
_entity.type
_entity.pdbx_description
1 polymer ?
#
loop_
_entity_poly.entity_id
_entity_poly.type
_entity_poly.pdbx_seq_one_letter_code
_entity_poly.pdbx_strand_id
1 'polypeptide(L)'
;KVELSNLQRQIIFNSADLGEEKSSVAKNKLLNLNENIICNSHSVRVNERNIHDLLEGSDCVIDCSDNFETRKAINKYCFETKKSLISGACVGWQGQIFILRFSCEDSPCYECLFEGIEGEDLSCRESSIFSPLAGLIGTYLAIEAIKNILELNYSKDNFIEINSLNNEIKKRKITKNSFCKICSNKKIS
;
A
#
# COMPACT_ATOMS: atom_id res chain seq x y z
N LYS A 1 9.08 -13.34 -7.64
CA LYS A 1 10.54 -13.50 -7.77
C LYS A 1 11.17 -12.19 -8.22
N VAL A 2 12.47 -12.02 -7.97
CA VAL A 2 13.24 -10.88 -8.47
C VAL A 2 13.45 -11.04 -9.97
N GLU A 3 13.13 -10.00 -10.73
CA GLU A 3 13.26 -9.94 -12.19
C GLU A 3 14.17 -8.78 -12.58
N LEU A 4 14.85 -8.88 -13.73
CA LEU A 4 15.74 -7.85 -14.24
C LEU A 4 15.02 -6.49 -14.38
N SER A 5 13.77 -6.50 -14.83
CA SER A 5 12.90 -5.31 -14.97
C SER A 5 12.61 -4.61 -13.64
N ASN A 6 12.81 -5.29 -12.50
CA ASN A 6 12.56 -4.72 -11.18
C ASN A 6 13.74 -3.87 -10.69
N LEU A 7 14.96 -4.20 -11.10
CA LEU A 7 16.20 -3.61 -10.57
C LEU A 7 16.30 -2.10 -10.81
N GLN A 8 15.62 -1.59 -11.81
CA GLN A 8 15.60 -0.16 -12.09
C GLN A 8 14.91 0.70 -11.02
N ARG A 9 14.07 0.11 -10.12
CA ARG A 9 13.35 0.84 -9.07
C ARG A 9 13.34 0.15 -7.71
N GLN A 10 13.51 -1.15 -7.64
CA GLN A 10 13.52 -1.91 -6.39
C GLN A 10 14.95 -2.02 -5.86
N ILE A 11 15.47 -0.91 -5.31
CA ILE A 11 16.87 -0.73 -4.91
C ILE A 11 17.39 -1.74 -3.85
N ILE A 12 16.48 -2.45 -3.17
CA ILE A 12 16.85 -3.50 -2.23
C ILE A 12 17.41 -4.74 -2.93
N PHE A 13 17.19 -4.91 -4.24
CA PHE A 13 17.65 -6.05 -5.02
C PHE A 13 18.81 -5.68 -5.94
N ASN A 14 19.62 -6.69 -6.29
CA ASN A 14 20.72 -6.57 -7.26
C ASN A 14 20.74 -7.77 -8.21
N SER A 15 21.68 -7.80 -9.14
CA SER A 15 21.77 -8.84 -10.18
C SER A 15 22.00 -10.26 -9.62
N ALA A 16 22.62 -10.38 -8.44
CA ALA A 16 22.83 -11.68 -7.79
C ALA A 16 21.54 -12.28 -7.22
N ASP A 17 20.50 -11.44 -7.03
CA ASP A 17 19.21 -11.85 -6.46
C ASP A 17 18.23 -12.36 -7.53
N LEU A 18 18.59 -12.32 -8.82
CA LEU A 18 17.68 -12.68 -9.92
C LEU A 18 17.15 -14.11 -9.77
N GLY A 19 15.84 -14.26 -9.89
CA GLY A 19 15.12 -15.54 -9.75
C GLY A 19 14.78 -15.94 -8.32
N GLU A 20 15.34 -15.28 -7.31
CA GLU A 20 15.05 -15.53 -5.89
C GLU A 20 13.69 -14.95 -5.46
N GLU A 21 13.17 -15.43 -4.34
CA GLU A 21 11.92 -14.92 -3.75
C GLU A 21 12.15 -13.54 -3.12
N LYS A 22 11.39 -12.54 -3.58
CA LYS A 22 11.55 -11.13 -3.16
C LYS A 22 11.47 -10.94 -1.65
N SER A 23 10.51 -11.56 -0.99
CA SER A 23 10.30 -11.42 0.46
C SER A 23 11.48 -11.99 1.25
N SER A 24 12.02 -13.13 0.83
CA SER A 24 13.16 -13.78 1.49
C SER A 24 14.44 -12.96 1.33
N VAL A 25 14.71 -12.46 0.12
CA VAL A 25 15.87 -11.60 -0.16
C VAL A 25 15.77 -10.31 0.63
N ALA A 26 14.60 -9.67 0.63
CA ALA A 26 14.36 -8.43 1.38
C ALA A 26 14.60 -8.64 2.88
N LYS A 27 14.06 -9.72 3.46
CA LYS A 27 14.32 -10.08 4.86
C LYS A 27 15.81 -10.17 5.18
N ASN A 28 16.56 -10.91 4.39
CA ASN A 28 18.00 -11.11 4.62
C ASN A 28 18.76 -9.78 4.56
N LYS A 29 18.44 -8.92 3.59
CA LYS A 29 19.09 -7.62 3.46
C LYS A 29 18.72 -6.65 4.60
N LEU A 30 17.49 -6.69 5.09
CA LEU A 30 17.07 -5.89 6.25
C LEU A 30 17.76 -6.36 7.53
N LEU A 31 17.89 -7.67 7.76
CA LEU A 31 18.61 -8.22 8.89
C LEU A 31 20.12 -7.91 8.84
N ASN A 32 20.71 -7.83 7.64
CA ASN A 32 22.09 -7.39 7.47
C ASN A 32 22.28 -5.89 7.80
N LEU A 33 21.24 -5.05 7.62
CA LEU A 33 21.29 -3.64 8.00
C LEU A 33 21.09 -3.46 9.51
N ASN A 34 20.20 -4.25 10.12
CA ASN A 34 19.95 -4.22 11.55
C ASN A 34 19.53 -5.61 12.03
N GLU A 35 20.42 -6.30 12.72
CA GLU A 35 20.18 -7.64 13.24
C GLU A 35 19.19 -7.69 14.43
N ASN A 36 18.93 -6.54 15.07
CA ASN A 36 18.05 -6.47 16.25
C ASN A 36 16.56 -6.36 15.91
N ILE A 37 16.19 -6.33 14.63
CA ILE A 37 14.78 -6.32 14.22
C ILE A 37 14.24 -7.74 14.06
N ILE A 38 12.95 -7.91 14.35
CA ILE A 38 12.22 -9.13 13.98
C ILE A 38 11.64 -8.92 12.58
N CYS A 39 12.06 -9.71 11.62
CA CYS A 39 11.58 -9.64 10.25
C CYS A 39 11.07 -11.01 9.79
N ASN A 40 9.77 -11.12 9.56
CA ASN A 40 9.14 -12.30 9.00
C ASN A 40 8.88 -12.10 7.50
N SER A 41 9.10 -13.13 6.70
CA SER A 41 8.85 -13.09 5.27
C SER A 41 7.92 -14.21 4.83
N HIS A 42 6.98 -13.91 3.95
CA HIS A 42 6.04 -14.87 3.42
C HIS A 42 6.07 -14.80 1.88
N SER A 43 6.39 -15.92 1.23
CA SER A 43 6.42 -16.04 -0.24
C SER A 43 5.09 -16.62 -0.73
N VAL A 44 4.01 -15.90 -0.46
CA VAL A 44 2.64 -16.31 -0.81
C VAL A 44 1.89 -15.15 -1.46
N ARG A 45 0.93 -15.48 -2.32
CA ARG A 45 0.00 -14.48 -2.84
C ARG A 45 -1.06 -14.17 -1.77
N VAL A 46 -1.15 -12.92 -1.35
CA VAL A 46 -2.17 -12.46 -0.40
C VAL A 46 -3.55 -12.54 -1.03
N ASN A 47 -4.49 -13.12 -0.29
CA ASN A 47 -5.90 -13.24 -0.66
C ASN A 47 -6.77 -13.32 0.60
N GLU A 48 -8.09 -13.34 0.44
CA GLU A 48 -9.04 -13.36 1.57
C GLU A 48 -8.88 -14.55 2.52
N ARG A 49 -8.28 -15.68 2.07
CA ARG A 49 -8.14 -16.90 2.88
C ARG A 49 -6.94 -16.86 3.83
N ASN A 50 -5.88 -16.15 3.44
CA ASN A 50 -4.63 -16.14 4.21
C ASN A 50 -4.31 -14.77 4.85
N ILE A 51 -5.06 -13.73 4.53
CA ILE A 51 -4.74 -12.38 4.98
C ILE A 51 -4.81 -12.21 6.49
N HIS A 52 -5.71 -12.92 7.17
CA HIS A 52 -5.83 -12.88 8.62
C HIS A 52 -4.55 -13.38 9.29
N ASP A 53 -4.06 -14.55 8.89
CA ASP A 53 -2.85 -15.16 9.44
C ASP A 53 -1.60 -14.32 9.15
N LEU A 54 -1.56 -13.68 7.98
CA LEU A 54 -0.41 -12.87 7.54
C LEU A 54 -0.32 -11.52 8.27
N LEU A 55 -1.45 -10.92 8.62
CA LEU A 55 -1.52 -9.56 9.17
C LEU A 55 -1.94 -9.51 10.65
N GLU A 56 -2.15 -10.67 11.29
CA GLU A 56 -2.42 -10.74 12.72
C GLU A 56 -1.30 -10.08 13.53
N GLY A 57 -1.66 -9.36 14.59
CA GLY A 57 -0.69 -8.68 15.47
C GLY A 57 -0.02 -7.42 14.89
N SER A 58 -0.28 -7.05 13.63
CA SER A 58 0.27 -5.80 13.08
C SER A 58 -0.44 -4.56 13.62
N ASP A 59 0.29 -3.47 13.88
CA ASP A 59 -0.25 -2.17 14.33
C ASP A 59 -0.82 -1.37 13.15
N CYS A 60 -0.21 -1.49 11.98
CA CYS A 60 -0.69 -0.91 10.73
C CYS A 60 -0.27 -1.76 9.53
N VAL A 61 -0.93 -1.56 8.41
CA VAL A 61 -0.63 -2.25 7.15
C VAL A 61 -0.17 -1.24 6.11
N ILE A 62 0.98 -1.52 5.47
CA ILE A 62 1.46 -0.77 4.32
C ILE A 62 1.22 -1.63 3.08
N ASP A 63 0.43 -1.12 2.14
CA ASP A 63 0.12 -1.81 0.90
C ASP A 63 0.85 -1.17 -0.28
N CYS A 64 1.74 -1.93 -0.89
CA CYS A 64 2.47 -1.59 -2.11
C CYS A 64 2.15 -2.58 -3.25
N SER A 65 1.02 -3.26 -3.18
CA SER A 65 0.61 -4.20 -4.21
C SER A 65 0.26 -3.48 -5.53
N ASP A 66 0.33 -4.21 -6.63
CA ASP A 66 0.13 -3.69 -7.99
C ASP A 66 -1.16 -4.22 -8.64
N ASN A 67 -2.03 -4.85 -7.86
CA ASN A 67 -3.29 -5.40 -8.38
C ASN A 67 -4.48 -5.10 -7.46
N PHE A 68 -5.64 -4.88 -8.06
CA PHE A 68 -6.87 -4.50 -7.36
C PHE A 68 -7.41 -5.60 -6.43
N GLU A 69 -7.27 -6.87 -6.79
CA GLU A 69 -7.75 -7.99 -5.97
C GLU A 69 -7.07 -7.99 -4.59
N THR A 70 -5.74 -7.88 -4.57
CA THR A 70 -4.98 -7.81 -3.32
C THR A 70 -5.32 -6.55 -2.52
N ARG A 71 -5.44 -5.38 -3.18
CA ARG A 71 -5.82 -4.12 -2.53
C ARG A 71 -7.18 -4.19 -1.87
N LYS A 72 -8.17 -4.77 -2.56
CA LYS A 72 -9.54 -4.97 -2.03
C LYS A 72 -9.53 -5.89 -0.82
N ALA A 73 -8.80 -7.00 -0.87
CA ALA A 73 -8.66 -7.92 0.24
C ALA A 73 -8.02 -7.25 1.47
N ILE A 74 -6.93 -6.50 1.27
CA ILE A 74 -6.26 -5.76 2.34
C ILE A 74 -7.17 -4.67 2.92
N ASN A 75 -7.85 -3.90 2.08
CA ASN A 75 -8.79 -2.87 2.50
C ASN A 75 -9.93 -3.44 3.37
N LYS A 76 -10.53 -4.53 2.93
CA LYS A 76 -11.60 -5.23 3.68
C LYS A 76 -11.10 -5.70 5.04
N TYR A 77 -9.97 -6.40 5.07
CA TYR A 77 -9.34 -6.86 6.31
C TYR A 77 -9.07 -5.70 7.29
N CYS A 78 -8.42 -4.63 6.81
CA CYS A 78 -8.10 -3.48 7.66
C CYS A 78 -9.36 -2.77 8.18
N PHE A 79 -10.40 -2.68 7.37
CA PHE A 79 -11.69 -2.13 7.79
C PHE A 79 -12.34 -2.97 8.89
N GLU A 80 -12.40 -4.30 8.71
CA GLU A 80 -13.02 -5.24 9.66
C GLU A 80 -12.25 -5.29 11.01
N THR A 81 -10.92 -5.23 10.96
CA THR A 81 -10.04 -5.28 12.13
C THR A 81 -9.70 -3.91 12.73
N LYS A 82 -10.23 -2.82 12.15
CA LYS A 82 -9.97 -1.42 12.56
C LYS A 82 -8.50 -1.00 12.51
N LYS A 83 -7.69 -1.70 11.71
CA LYS A 83 -6.28 -1.37 11.51
C LYS A 83 -6.12 -0.23 10.50
N SER A 84 -5.12 0.62 10.71
CA SER A 84 -4.76 1.64 9.72
C SER A 84 -4.15 1.00 8.47
N LEU A 85 -4.57 1.48 7.31
CA LEU A 85 -4.04 1.10 6.01
C LEU A 85 -3.40 2.31 5.32
N ILE A 86 -2.14 2.15 4.93
CA ILE A 86 -1.40 3.16 4.18
C ILE A 86 -1.04 2.52 2.84
N SER A 87 -1.70 2.94 1.77
CA SER A 87 -1.55 2.33 0.45
C SER A 87 -0.89 3.28 -0.53
N GLY A 88 0.07 2.79 -1.29
CA GLY A 88 0.79 3.55 -2.30
C GLY A 88 0.76 2.91 -3.69
N ALA A 89 0.71 3.76 -4.70
CA ALA A 89 0.80 3.35 -6.10
C ALA A 89 1.59 4.38 -6.91
N CYS A 90 2.25 3.91 -7.96
CA CYS A 90 2.84 4.79 -8.96
C CYS A 90 2.68 4.19 -10.36
N VAL A 91 2.36 5.06 -11.32
CA VAL A 91 2.22 4.73 -12.74
C VAL A 91 2.79 5.91 -13.54
N GLY A 92 3.73 5.64 -14.45
CA GLY A 92 4.40 6.71 -15.20
C GLY A 92 5.08 7.70 -14.24
N TRP A 93 4.66 8.96 -14.33
CA TRP A 93 5.11 10.09 -13.50
C TRP A 93 4.15 10.41 -12.34
N GLN A 94 3.08 9.63 -12.19
CA GLN A 94 2.03 9.86 -11.21
C GLN A 94 2.17 8.91 -10.02
N GLY A 95 2.11 9.46 -8.81
CA GLY A 95 2.09 8.71 -7.57
C GLY A 95 0.85 9.02 -6.74
N GLN A 96 0.36 8.04 -6.00
CA GLN A 96 -0.80 8.19 -5.13
C GLN A 96 -0.54 7.53 -3.80
N ILE A 97 -0.98 8.18 -2.72
CA ILE A 97 -0.90 7.65 -1.36
C ILE A 97 -2.25 7.81 -0.70
N PHE A 98 -2.76 6.72 -0.15
CA PHE A 98 -3.96 6.67 0.68
C PHE A 98 -3.58 6.43 2.14
N ILE A 99 -4.22 7.18 3.03
CA ILE A 99 -4.03 7.06 4.48
C ILE A 99 -5.40 6.82 5.09
N LEU A 100 -5.73 5.57 5.37
CA LEU A 100 -7.03 5.11 5.83
C LEU A 100 -6.93 4.66 7.30
N ARG A 101 -7.64 5.35 8.20
CA ARG A 101 -7.63 5.10 9.65
C ARG A 101 -8.98 4.57 10.08
N PHE A 102 -9.14 3.26 10.05
CA PHE A 102 -10.42 2.61 10.32
C PHE A 102 -10.83 2.59 11.80
N SER A 103 -10.00 3.07 12.70
CA SER A 103 -10.39 3.43 14.07
C SER A 103 -11.34 4.63 14.12
N CYS A 104 -11.36 5.48 13.09
CA CYS A 104 -12.27 6.61 12.93
C CYS A 104 -13.50 6.17 12.13
N GLU A 105 -14.70 6.38 12.68
CA GLU A 105 -15.96 5.96 12.04
C GLU A 105 -16.21 6.62 10.67
N ASP A 106 -15.78 7.86 10.51
CA ASP A 106 -15.92 8.63 9.26
C ASP A 106 -14.79 8.37 8.26
N SER A 107 -13.88 7.44 8.55
CA SER A 107 -12.80 7.09 7.61
C SER A 107 -13.41 6.50 6.34
N PRO A 108 -13.05 7.04 5.15
CA PRO A 108 -13.35 6.35 3.91
C PRO A 108 -12.56 5.04 3.85
N CYS A 109 -12.93 4.17 2.93
CA CYS A 109 -12.13 3.02 2.57
C CYS A 109 -11.66 3.13 1.10
N TYR A 110 -10.82 2.21 0.66
CA TYR A 110 -10.31 2.20 -0.71
C TYR A 110 -11.45 2.16 -1.74
N GLU A 111 -12.50 1.38 -1.49
CA GLU A 111 -13.67 1.31 -2.36
C GLU A 111 -14.45 2.64 -2.47
N CYS A 112 -14.37 3.54 -1.48
CA CYS A 112 -15.03 4.83 -1.58
C CYS A 112 -14.53 5.68 -2.75
N LEU A 113 -13.29 5.47 -3.19
CA LEU A 113 -12.69 6.19 -4.32
C LEU A 113 -12.78 5.40 -5.62
N PHE A 114 -12.69 4.07 -5.56
CA PHE A 114 -12.56 3.22 -6.74
C PHE A 114 -13.82 2.39 -7.03
N GLU A 115 -14.96 2.73 -6.39
CA GLU A 115 -16.23 2.04 -6.64
C GLU A 115 -16.62 2.15 -8.12
N GLY A 116 -16.91 1.01 -8.74
CA GLY A 116 -17.28 0.94 -10.16
C GLY A 116 -16.10 0.94 -11.14
N ILE A 117 -14.87 1.06 -10.68
CA ILE A 117 -13.69 0.77 -11.48
C ILE A 117 -13.49 -0.74 -11.43
N GLU A 118 -14.40 -1.46 -12.09
CA GLU A 118 -14.25 -2.88 -12.36
C GLU A 118 -13.51 -3.04 -13.69
N GLY A 119 -12.46 -3.75 -13.66
CA GLY A 119 -11.80 -4.21 -14.84
C GLY A 119 -10.56 -3.44 -15.20
N GLU A 120 -9.77 -4.24 -15.84
CA GLU A 120 -8.45 -3.96 -16.39
C GLU A 120 -7.59 -3.22 -15.36
N ASP A 121 -6.80 -4.02 -14.64
CA ASP A 121 -5.52 -3.53 -14.18
C ASP A 121 -5.01 -2.70 -15.35
N LEU A 122 -5.22 -1.37 -15.31
CA LEU A 122 -4.47 -0.45 -16.14
C LEU A 122 -3.04 -0.78 -15.77
N SER A 123 -2.58 -1.80 -16.45
CA SER A 123 -1.55 -2.68 -15.98
C SER A 123 -0.33 -1.82 -15.76
N CYS A 124 0.06 -1.66 -14.51
CA CYS A 124 1.43 -1.24 -14.19
C CYS A 124 2.46 -2.05 -15.01
N ARG A 125 2.03 -3.14 -15.61
CA ARG A 125 2.81 -4.01 -16.48
C ARG A 125 3.10 -3.40 -17.84
N GLU A 126 2.22 -2.57 -18.38
CA GLU A 126 2.39 -1.89 -19.68
C GLU A 126 2.84 -0.44 -19.55
N SER A 127 2.65 0.16 -18.37
CA SER A 127 3.09 1.52 -18.11
C SER A 127 4.47 1.52 -17.47
N SER A 128 5.44 2.16 -18.09
CA SER A 128 6.74 2.42 -17.49
C SER A 128 6.55 3.21 -16.18
N ILE A 129 7.35 2.91 -15.17
CA ILE A 129 7.35 3.64 -13.89
C ILE A 129 8.63 4.46 -13.84
N PHE A 130 8.50 5.76 -13.55
CA PHE A 130 9.65 6.61 -13.26
C PHE A 130 10.29 6.17 -11.95
N SER A 131 11.51 5.62 -12.03
CA SER A 131 12.18 4.95 -10.89
C SER A 131 12.27 5.79 -9.62
N PRO A 132 12.68 7.08 -9.66
CA PRO A 132 12.76 7.91 -8.46
C PRO A 132 11.41 8.09 -7.76
N LEU A 133 10.30 8.06 -8.51
CA LEU A 133 8.96 8.19 -7.94
C LEU A 133 8.62 7.02 -7.00
N ALA A 134 9.02 5.80 -7.34
CA ALA A 134 8.80 4.63 -6.47
C ALA A 134 9.49 4.82 -5.10
N GLY A 135 10.73 5.35 -5.09
CA GLY A 135 11.44 5.68 -3.87
C GLY A 135 10.77 6.80 -3.06
N LEU A 136 10.30 7.85 -3.74
CA LEU A 136 9.57 8.95 -3.11
C LEU A 136 8.28 8.46 -2.44
N ILE A 137 7.46 7.68 -3.16
CA ILE A 137 6.24 7.08 -2.61
C ILE A 137 6.56 6.19 -1.42
N GLY A 138 7.54 5.28 -1.53
CA GLY A 138 7.95 4.40 -0.42
C GLY A 138 8.35 5.18 0.83
N THR A 139 9.10 6.28 0.67
CA THR A 139 9.48 7.15 1.78
C THR A 139 8.27 7.83 2.43
N TYR A 140 7.31 8.30 1.64
CA TYR A 140 6.06 8.86 2.17
C TYR A 140 5.24 7.83 2.95
N LEU A 141 5.13 6.59 2.43
CA LEU A 141 4.44 5.51 3.14
C LEU A 141 5.09 5.24 4.50
N ALA A 142 6.41 5.19 4.55
CA ALA A 142 7.15 5.00 5.80
C ALA A 142 6.91 6.16 6.80
N ILE A 143 6.91 7.42 6.33
CA ILE A 143 6.60 8.58 7.16
C ILE A 143 5.20 8.47 7.76
N GLU A 144 4.19 8.12 6.96
CA GLU A 144 2.82 8.01 7.46
C GLU A 144 2.63 6.81 8.40
N ALA A 145 3.35 5.70 8.17
CA ALA A 145 3.36 4.56 9.08
C ALA A 145 3.96 4.92 10.44
N ILE A 146 5.10 5.61 10.46
CA ILE A 146 5.73 6.08 11.71
C ILE A 146 4.80 7.05 12.45
N LYS A 147 4.19 8.00 11.75
CA LYS A 147 3.21 8.90 12.37
C LYS A 147 2.03 8.13 12.97
N ASN A 148 1.55 7.09 12.28
CA ASN A 148 0.46 6.27 12.78
C ASN A 148 0.85 5.53 14.07
N ILE A 149 2.03 4.91 14.10
CA ILE A 149 2.54 4.17 15.26
C ILE A 149 2.77 5.11 16.46
N LEU A 150 3.28 6.31 16.21
CA LEU A 150 3.54 7.32 17.24
C LEU A 150 2.30 8.13 17.62
N GLU A 151 1.14 7.85 17.05
CA GLU A 151 -0.13 8.55 17.30
C GLU A 151 -0.02 10.09 17.17
N LEU A 152 0.84 10.55 16.24
CA LEU A 152 1.05 11.99 16.02
C LEU A 152 -0.19 12.64 15.39
N ASN A 153 -0.34 13.95 15.60
CA ASN A 153 -1.42 14.72 15.00
C ASN A 153 -1.37 14.64 13.48
N TYR A 154 -2.50 14.31 12.89
CA TYR A 154 -2.63 14.05 11.46
C TYR A 154 -3.30 15.20 10.72
N SER A 155 -2.89 15.39 9.46
CA SER A 155 -3.66 16.16 8.50
C SER A 155 -5.05 15.52 8.31
N LYS A 156 -6.07 16.34 8.08
CA LYS A 156 -7.41 15.84 7.66
C LYS A 156 -7.40 15.26 6.25
N ASP A 157 -6.37 15.59 5.48
CA ASP A 157 -6.17 15.05 4.13
C ASP A 157 -5.67 13.61 4.24
N ASN A 158 -6.36 12.73 3.56
CA ASN A 158 -6.08 11.29 3.57
C ASN A 158 -5.71 10.74 2.19
N PHE A 159 -5.55 11.63 1.21
CA PHE A 159 -5.14 11.31 -0.14
C PHE A 159 -4.10 12.31 -0.63
N ILE A 160 -2.98 11.80 -1.13
CA ILE A 160 -1.89 12.61 -1.67
C ILE A 160 -1.64 12.13 -3.10
N GLU A 161 -1.68 13.07 -4.03
CA GLU A 161 -1.30 12.86 -5.43
C GLU A 161 0.02 13.58 -5.70
N ILE A 162 0.94 12.89 -6.33
CA ILE A 162 2.25 13.42 -6.73
C ILE A 162 2.38 13.32 -8.24
N ASN A 163 2.58 14.46 -8.90
CA ASN A 163 2.98 14.51 -10.29
C ASN A 163 4.45 14.91 -10.36
N SER A 164 5.33 13.91 -10.55
CA SER A 164 6.78 14.14 -10.55
C SER A 164 7.28 14.82 -11.83
N LEU A 165 6.49 14.85 -12.90
CA LEU A 165 6.84 15.58 -14.12
C LEU A 165 6.80 17.10 -13.90
N ASN A 166 5.77 17.57 -13.16
CA ASN A 166 5.54 18.98 -12.90
C ASN A 166 5.97 19.41 -11.49
N ASN A 167 6.50 18.48 -10.67
CA ASN A 167 6.83 18.69 -9.25
C ASN A 167 5.62 19.16 -8.40
N GLU A 168 4.41 18.69 -8.75
CA GLU A 168 3.19 19.03 -8.03
C GLU A 168 2.86 17.97 -6.98
N ILE A 169 2.47 18.44 -5.78
CA ILE A 169 1.93 17.61 -4.71
C ILE A 169 0.57 18.17 -4.33
N LYS A 170 -0.48 17.40 -4.52
CA LYS A 170 -1.85 17.75 -4.16
C LYS A 170 -2.32 16.88 -3.00
N LYS A 171 -2.85 17.53 -1.96
CA LYS A 171 -3.47 16.83 -0.82
C LYS A 171 -4.96 17.05 -0.88
N ARG A 172 -5.71 15.99 -0.64
CA ARG A 172 -7.18 16.03 -0.67
C ARG A 172 -7.75 15.22 0.49
N LYS A 173 -8.91 15.64 0.94
CA LYS A 173 -9.75 14.89 1.86
C LYS A 173 -10.74 14.08 1.03
N ILE A 174 -10.59 12.76 1.02
CA ILE A 174 -11.62 11.85 0.51
C ILE A 174 -12.60 11.60 1.65
N THR A 175 -13.89 11.70 1.35
CA THR A 175 -14.98 11.44 2.30
C THR A 175 -15.54 10.03 2.12
N LYS A 176 -16.09 9.49 3.20
CA LYS A 176 -16.78 8.21 3.19
C LYS A 176 -18.00 8.26 2.28
N ASN A 177 -18.11 7.29 1.37
CA ASN A 177 -19.32 7.13 0.57
C ASN A 177 -20.38 6.39 1.39
N SER A 178 -21.55 7.02 1.60
CA SER A 178 -22.65 6.43 2.37
C SER A 178 -23.28 5.20 1.74
N PHE A 179 -22.99 4.92 0.47
CA PHE A 179 -23.45 3.75 -0.28
C PHE A 179 -22.34 2.72 -0.52
N CYS A 180 -21.15 2.94 0.02
CA CYS A 180 -20.00 2.04 -0.18
C CYS A 180 -20.32 0.62 0.31
N LYS A 181 -20.09 -0.38 -0.53
CA LYS A 181 -20.37 -1.80 -0.23
C LYS A 181 -19.54 -2.35 0.94
N ILE A 182 -18.39 -1.75 1.22
CA ILE A 182 -17.47 -2.22 2.28
C ILE A 182 -17.70 -1.45 3.58
N CYS A 183 -17.67 -0.13 3.55
CA CYS A 183 -17.62 0.67 4.77
C CYS A 183 -18.92 1.39 5.12
N SER A 184 -20.00 1.31 4.30
CA SER A 184 -21.28 1.88 4.68
C SER A 184 -21.91 1.09 5.84
N ASN A 185 -22.54 1.78 6.77
CA ASN A 185 -23.28 1.15 7.87
C ASN A 185 -24.64 0.57 7.43
N LYS A 186 -25.01 0.72 6.18
CA LYS A 186 -26.23 0.15 5.63
C LYS A 186 -25.95 -1.29 5.21
N LYS A 187 -26.38 -2.26 6.03
CA LYS A 187 -26.62 -3.63 5.53
C LYS A 187 -27.58 -3.49 4.35
N ILE A 188 -27.12 -3.81 3.16
CA ILE A 188 -28.00 -3.96 2.00
C ILE A 188 -28.87 -5.16 2.33
N SER A 189 -30.14 -4.88 2.64
CA SER A 189 -31.19 -5.88 2.85
C SER A 189 -31.60 -6.49 1.52
#